data_4de577a6cba8f79ef4913dfce04a17ce
#
_entry.id   4de577a6cba8f79ef4913dfce04a17ce
#
_cell.length_a   1.000
_cell.length_b   1.000
_cell.length_c   1.000
_cell.angle_alpha   90.00
_cell.angle_beta   90.00
_cell.angle_gamma   90.00
#
_symmetry.space_group_name_H-M   'P 1'
#
loop_
_entity.id
_entity.type
_entity.pdbx_description
1 polymer ?
#
loop_
_entity_poly.entity_id
_entity_poly.type
_entity_poly.pdbx_seq_one_letter_code
_entity_poly.pdbx_strand_id
1 'polypeptide(L)'
;MDNLETAKKYYEGWEIANKELLNVSADLKFFSPDGNFSGAKEFLDQCWQFSGVKFQNKIFLSGGDFIAVKYGFPMPDGTFKTIVEWLTIKGGLITEIQVFYEKS
;
A
#
# COMPACT_ATOMS: atom_id res chain seq x y z
N MET A 1 -18.69 1.53 0.25
CA MET A 1 -17.50 1.01 0.94
C MET A 1 -16.80 2.17 1.61
N ASP A 2 -16.54 2.09 2.91
CA ASP A 2 -15.84 3.16 3.62
C ASP A 2 -14.33 3.13 3.34
N ASN A 3 -13.61 4.16 3.78
CA ASN A 3 -12.19 4.27 3.49
C ASN A 3 -11.35 3.16 4.15
N LEU A 4 -11.74 2.74 5.35
CA LEU A 4 -11.05 1.64 6.03
C LEU A 4 -11.19 0.33 5.24
N GLU A 5 -12.38 0.05 4.73
CA GLU A 5 -12.61 -1.12 3.89
C GLU A 5 -11.80 -1.06 2.60
N THR A 6 -11.76 0.12 1.96
CA THR A 6 -10.95 0.33 0.76
C THR A 6 -9.49 0.02 1.02
N ALA A 7 -8.94 0.51 2.15
CA ALA A 7 -7.56 0.25 2.53
C ALA A 7 -7.32 -1.24 2.79
N LYS A 8 -8.21 -1.89 3.53
CA LYS A 8 -8.06 -3.33 3.83
C LYS A 8 -8.07 -4.17 2.57
N LYS A 9 -8.94 -3.85 1.60
CA LYS A 9 -8.98 -4.55 0.32
C LYS A 9 -7.71 -4.34 -0.49
N TYR A 10 -7.11 -3.15 -0.40
CA TYR A 10 -5.84 -2.88 -1.06
C TYR A 10 -4.75 -3.87 -0.60
N TYR A 11 -4.60 -4.06 0.71
CA TYR A 11 -3.59 -4.99 1.22
C TYR A 11 -3.95 -6.43 0.93
N GLU A 12 -5.23 -6.79 1.01
CA GLU A 12 -5.69 -8.13 0.62
C GLU A 12 -5.36 -8.41 -0.86
N GLY A 13 -5.57 -7.43 -1.73
CA GLY A 13 -5.24 -7.56 -3.15
C GLY A 13 -3.77 -7.90 -3.40
N TRP A 14 -2.87 -7.31 -2.63
CA TRP A 14 -1.45 -7.67 -2.70
C TRP A 14 -1.22 -9.09 -2.20
N GLU A 15 -1.83 -9.45 -1.07
CA GLU A 15 -1.61 -10.75 -0.44
C GLU A 15 -2.10 -11.92 -1.29
N ILE A 16 -3.21 -11.76 -1.99
CA ILE A 16 -3.77 -12.82 -2.83
C ILE A 16 -3.50 -12.60 -4.32
N ALA A 17 -2.69 -11.60 -4.67
CA ALA A 17 -2.32 -11.25 -6.05
C ALA A 17 -3.54 -10.97 -6.93
N ASN A 18 -4.49 -10.19 -6.42
CA ASN A 18 -5.69 -9.79 -7.15
C ASN A 18 -5.73 -8.27 -7.33
N LYS A 19 -5.36 -7.79 -8.51
CA LYS A 19 -5.30 -6.36 -8.82
C LYS A 19 -6.66 -5.65 -8.70
N GLU A 20 -7.76 -6.37 -8.87
CA GLU A 20 -9.08 -5.76 -8.80
C GLU A 20 -9.43 -5.22 -7.42
N LEU A 21 -8.78 -5.72 -6.37
CA LEU A 21 -9.02 -5.25 -5.01
C LEU A 21 -8.22 -4.00 -4.63
N LEU A 22 -7.29 -3.57 -5.46
CA LEU A 22 -6.36 -2.49 -5.09
C LEU A 22 -7.02 -1.12 -5.01
N ASN A 23 -8.03 -0.86 -5.83
CA ASN A 23 -8.80 0.40 -5.82
C ASN A 23 -7.91 1.65 -5.91
N VAL A 24 -6.85 1.60 -6.72
CA VAL A 24 -5.98 2.77 -6.94
C VAL A 24 -6.49 3.58 -8.12
N SER A 25 -6.38 4.91 -8.03
CA SER A 25 -6.78 5.78 -9.13
C SER A 25 -5.76 5.71 -10.27
N ALA A 26 -6.23 6.01 -11.50
CA ALA A 26 -5.35 5.98 -12.66
C ALA A 26 -4.19 6.95 -12.53
N ASP A 27 -4.40 8.09 -11.85
CA ASP A 27 -3.39 9.13 -11.64
C ASP A 27 -2.74 9.05 -10.25
N LEU A 28 -2.67 7.87 -9.68
CA LEU A 28 -2.04 7.61 -8.38
C LEU A 28 -0.66 8.28 -8.27
N LYS A 29 -0.36 8.85 -7.12
CA LYS A 29 0.98 9.33 -6.76
C LYS A 29 1.54 8.43 -5.67
N PHE A 30 2.72 7.88 -5.90
CA PHE A 30 3.37 6.97 -4.96
C PHE A 30 4.73 7.51 -4.59
N PHE A 31 5.00 7.59 -3.28
CA PHE A 31 6.27 8.09 -2.75
C PHE A 31 6.86 7.09 -1.77
N SER A 32 8.12 6.76 -1.93
CA SER A 32 8.84 5.90 -1.00
C SER A 32 10.31 6.29 -0.93
N PRO A 33 11.05 5.81 0.09
CA PRO A 33 12.49 6.06 0.16
C PRO A 33 13.27 5.49 -1.03
N ASP A 34 12.75 4.48 -1.71
CA ASP A 34 13.43 3.82 -2.82
C ASP A 34 12.98 4.31 -4.20
N GLY A 35 11.97 5.16 -4.28
CA GLY A 35 11.53 5.70 -5.55
C GLY A 35 10.11 6.22 -5.52
N ASN A 36 9.80 7.06 -6.49
CA ASN A 36 8.48 7.66 -6.64
C ASN A 36 7.90 7.26 -7.99
N PHE A 37 6.58 7.02 -8.02
CA PHE A 37 5.90 6.67 -9.27
C PHE A 37 4.68 7.56 -9.47
N SER A 38 4.40 7.90 -10.73
CA SER A 38 3.20 8.64 -11.12
C SER A 38 2.35 7.78 -12.00
N GLY A 39 1.10 7.56 -11.59
CA GLY A 39 0.14 6.74 -12.31
C GLY A 39 0.11 5.29 -11.84
N ALA A 40 -1.09 4.73 -11.86
CA ALA A 40 -1.28 3.34 -11.42
C ALA A 40 -0.48 2.35 -12.27
N LYS A 41 -0.37 2.61 -13.57
CA LYS A 41 0.36 1.70 -14.47
C LYS A 41 1.83 1.60 -14.09
N GLU A 42 2.51 2.74 -13.91
CA GLU A 42 3.91 2.75 -13.54
C GLU A 42 4.13 2.09 -12.18
N PHE A 43 3.27 2.42 -11.21
CA PHE A 43 3.31 1.83 -9.89
C PHE A 43 3.20 0.30 -9.96
N LEU A 44 2.22 -0.21 -10.69
CA LEU A 44 2.01 -1.65 -10.82
C LEU A 44 3.13 -2.33 -11.60
N ASP A 45 3.62 -1.70 -12.67
CA ASP A 45 4.73 -2.27 -13.45
C ASP A 45 5.98 -2.46 -12.57
N GLN A 46 6.23 -1.53 -11.64
CA GLN A 46 7.41 -1.58 -10.78
C GLN A 46 7.23 -2.44 -9.53
N CYS A 47 6.03 -2.49 -8.97
CA CYS A 47 5.81 -3.09 -7.65
C CYS A 47 5.11 -4.44 -7.66
N TRP A 48 4.46 -4.83 -8.76
CA TRP A 48 3.66 -6.07 -8.77
C TRP A 48 4.48 -7.33 -8.51
N GLN A 49 5.80 -7.26 -8.68
CA GLN A 49 6.70 -8.36 -8.32
C GLN A 49 6.59 -8.75 -6.83
N PHE A 50 6.09 -7.85 -5.98
CA PHE A 50 5.89 -8.13 -4.57
C PHE A 50 4.54 -8.75 -4.25
N SER A 51 3.68 -9.00 -5.25
CA SER A 51 2.38 -9.63 -5.02
C SER A 51 2.56 -11.02 -4.41
N GLY A 52 1.60 -11.42 -3.58
CA GLY A 52 1.69 -12.66 -2.82
C GLY A 52 2.37 -12.49 -1.46
N VAL A 53 2.85 -11.29 -1.14
CA VAL A 53 3.46 -10.99 0.15
C VAL A 53 2.43 -11.14 1.28
N LYS A 54 2.86 -11.65 2.43
CA LYS A 54 2.00 -11.72 3.62
C LYS A 54 2.45 -10.66 4.61
N PHE A 55 1.70 -9.55 4.68
CA PHE A 55 1.98 -8.48 5.63
C PHE A 55 1.69 -8.96 7.05
N GLN A 56 2.60 -8.68 7.97
CA GLN A 56 2.48 -9.12 9.36
C GLN A 56 1.95 -7.99 10.26
N ASN A 57 1.01 -8.33 11.14
CA ASN A 57 0.53 -7.43 12.19
C ASN A 57 0.05 -6.08 11.67
N LYS A 58 -0.82 -6.09 10.66
CA LYS A 58 -1.36 -4.87 10.08
C LYS A 58 -2.19 -4.10 11.11
N ILE A 59 -1.87 -2.82 11.30
CA ILE A 59 -2.61 -1.91 12.18
C ILE A 59 -3.07 -0.73 11.34
N PHE A 60 -4.36 -0.44 11.37
CA PHE A 60 -4.97 0.64 10.58
C PHE A 60 -5.46 1.76 11.50
N LEU A 61 -5.15 3.01 11.13
CA LEU A 61 -5.69 4.20 11.79
C LEU A 61 -6.43 5.03 10.75
N SER A 62 -7.68 5.33 11.02
CA SER A 62 -8.54 6.08 10.10
C SER A 62 -8.69 7.53 10.56
N GLY A 63 -8.57 8.48 9.63
CA GLY A 63 -8.74 9.90 9.90
C GLY A 63 -9.25 10.64 8.68
N GLY A 64 -10.58 10.70 8.49
CA GLY A 64 -11.16 11.39 7.34
C GLY A 64 -10.79 10.74 6.02
N ASP A 65 -10.13 11.51 5.14
CA ASP A 65 -9.69 11.01 3.84
C ASP A 65 -8.40 10.18 3.92
N PHE A 66 -7.84 10.00 5.12
CA PHE A 66 -6.56 9.36 5.30
C PHE A 66 -6.66 8.07 6.08
N ILE A 67 -5.89 7.09 5.67
CA ILE A 67 -5.71 5.85 6.42
C ILE A 67 -4.21 5.65 6.59
N ALA A 68 -3.75 5.52 7.83
CA ALA A 68 -2.38 5.14 8.12
C ALA A 68 -2.33 3.65 8.43
N VAL A 69 -1.35 2.95 7.90
CA VAL A 69 -1.19 1.51 8.09
C VAL A 69 0.24 1.23 8.52
N LYS A 70 0.39 0.42 9.56
CA LYS A 70 1.69 -0.07 10.00
C LYS A 70 1.70 -1.59 9.87
N TYR A 71 2.78 -2.16 9.32
CA TYR A 71 2.89 -3.60 9.15
C TYR A 71 4.35 -4.05 9.10
N GLY A 72 4.58 -5.36 9.23
CA GLY A 72 5.87 -5.97 9.00
C GLY A 72 5.94 -6.53 7.59
N PHE A 73 6.98 -6.16 6.85
CA PHE A 73 7.25 -6.69 5.51
C PHE A 73 8.28 -7.80 5.63
N PRO A 74 7.97 -9.01 5.13
CA PRO A 74 8.90 -10.14 5.26
C PRO A 74 10.13 -9.93 4.40
N MET A 75 11.31 -10.13 5.00
CA MET A 75 12.60 -10.00 4.33
C MET A 75 13.16 -11.38 4.00
N PRO A 76 14.07 -11.47 2.99
CA PRO A 76 14.65 -12.76 2.59
C PRO A 76 15.42 -13.49 3.71
N ASP A 77 15.91 -12.78 4.71
CA ASP A 77 16.66 -13.37 5.83
C ASP A 77 15.75 -13.87 6.96
N GLY A 78 14.43 -13.84 6.78
CA GLY A 78 13.48 -14.29 7.78
C GLY A 78 13.08 -13.23 8.80
N THR A 79 13.63 -12.03 8.71
CA THR A 79 13.21 -10.91 9.57
C THR A 79 12.06 -10.14 8.94
N PHE A 80 11.52 -9.16 9.68
CA PHE A 80 10.46 -8.29 9.18
C PHE A 80 10.92 -6.84 9.27
N LYS A 81 10.69 -6.09 8.18
CA LYS A 81 10.94 -4.65 8.16
C LYS A 81 9.65 -3.93 8.51
N THR A 82 9.69 -3.04 9.49
CA THR A 82 8.53 -2.24 9.83
C THR A 82 8.32 -1.15 8.79
N ILE A 83 7.11 -1.12 8.23
CA ILE A 83 6.74 -0.13 7.23
C ILE A 83 5.48 0.59 7.69
N VAL A 84 5.43 1.90 7.47
CA VAL A 84 4.24 2.71 7.69
C VAL A 84 3.85 3.31 6.34
N GLU A 85 2.57 3.19 5.97
CA GLU A 85 2.05 3.79 4.75
C GLU A 85 0.92 4.75 5.09
N TRP A 86 0.89 5.86 4.37
CA TRP A 86 -0.14 6.87 4.49
C TRP A 86 -0.91 6.91 3.18
N LEU A 87 -2.18 6.50 3.23
CA LEU A 87 -3.04 6.44 2.05
C LEU A 87 -4.02 7.61 2.06
N THR A 88 -4.10 8.33 0.94
CA THR A 88 -5.15 9.31 0.72
C THR A 88 -6.21 8.65 -0.15
N ILE A 89 -7.48 8.67 0.31
CA ILE A 89 -8.57 7.97 -0.37
C ILE A 89 -9.69 8.98 -0.65
N LYS A 90 -10.09 9.06 -1.91
CA LYS A 90 -11.18 9.97 -2.34
C LYS A 90 -12.08 9.22 -3.30
N GLY A 91 -13.40 9.28 -3.05
CA GLY A 91 -14.37 8.63 -3.92
C GLY A 91 -14.17 7.13 -4.06
N GLY A 92 -13.69 6.46 -3.00
CA GLY A 92 -13.46 5.02 -3.03
C GLY A 92 -12.18 4.60 -3.74
N LEU A 93 -11.32 5.55 -4.14
CA LEU A 93 -10.07 5.27 -4.83
C LEU A 93 -8.89 5.82 -4.03
N ILE A 94 -7.82 5.05 -3.98
CA ILE A 94 -6.56 5.49 -3.37
C ILE A 94 -5.86 6.40 -4.38
N THR A 95 -5.72 7.68 -4.03
CA THR A 95 -5.13 8.69 -4.92
C THR A 95 -3.68 8.98 -4.64
N GLU A 96 -3.22 8.71 -3.41
CA GLU A 96 -1.83 8.94 -3.04
C GLU A 96 -1.41 7.92 -1.99
N ILE A 97 -0.19 7.43 -2.10
CA ILE A 97 0.44 6.53 -1.13
C ILE A 97 1.80 7.11 -0.78
N GLN A 98 2.04 7.31 0.52
CA GLN A 98 3.36 7.68 1.02
C GLN A 98 3.86 6.54 1.91
N VAL A 99 5.02 6.00 1.58
CA VAL A 99 5.61 4.87 2.29
C VAL A 99 6.79 5.35 3.11
N PHE A 100 6.83 4.97 4.38
CA PHE A 100 7.88 5.36 5.30
C PHE A 100 8.55 4.12 5.89
N TYR A 101 9.84 4.00 5.68
CA TYR A 101 10.66 2.99 6.32
C TYR A 101 12.10 3.48 6.37
N GLU A 102 12.87 2.89 7.29
CA GLU A 102 14.28 3.23 7.40
C GLU A 102 15.05 2.52 6.30
N LYS A 103 15.71 3.30 5.47
CA LYS A 103 16.53 2.77 4.38
C LYS A 103 17.90 2.41 4.92
N SER A 104 18.26 1.15 4.84
CA SER A 104 19.54 0.63 5.33
C SER A 104 20.64 0.66 4.28
#